data_a722855623ea45bfbf060e67b4a6f3d9
#
_entry.id   a722855623ea45bfbf060e67b4a6f3d9
#
_cell.length_a   1.000
_cell.length_b   1.000
_cell.length_c   1.000
_cell.angle_alpha   90.00
_cell.angle_beta   90.00
_cell.angle_gamma   90.00
#
_symmetry.space_group_name_H-M   'P 1'
#
loop_
_entity.id
_entity.type
_entity.pdbx_description
1 polymer ?
#
loop_
_entity_poly.entity_id
_entity_poly.type
_entity_poly.pdbx_seq_one_letter_code
_entity_poly.pdbx_strand_id
1 'polypeptide(L)'
;MMTNPVCTSCGQPLVPGSSFCGRCGAPISLQATSPQSYGRTPGWNTPFRGTQYIIDQKILAIRDTFGIKDTSGNLLAYVKQQLVSFGPKFWYEGTDGTRLGEIHGKVLAIRPTFEIYNAQGQLQAVIKKKILQLIGSQWWMENTSGQEIAKVHGNILQHDYKVQGPDGSQIAQIHKKWVSVRDSYCVEIQNTLFDPYLVLSYAISMDHAEKKEDHHSGLSPF
;
A
#
# COMPACT_ATOMS: atom_id res chain seq x y z
N MET A 1 -15.80 -3.30 -28.47
CA MET A 1 -15.18 -3.41 -29.81
C MET A 1 -13.72 -2.97 -29.67
N MET A 2 -12.78 -3.89 -29.82
CA MET A 2 -11.35 -3.55 -29.73
C MET A 2 -10.94 -2.94 -31.07
N THR A 3 -10.62 -1.66 -31.09
CA THR A 3 -10.08 -1.00 -32.27
C THR A 3 -8.63 -1.42 -32.41
N ASN A 4 -8.28 -2.09 -33.52
CA ASN A 4 -6.89 -2.42 -33.83
C ASN A 4 -6.10 -1.10 -34.02
N PRO A 5 -4.90 -0.98 -33.41
CA PRO A 5 -4.08 0.20 -33.59
C PRO A 5 -3.66 0.35 -35.05
N VAL A 6 -3.63 1.60 -35.55
CA VAL A 6 -3.23 1.92 -36.92
C VAL A 6 -1.91 2.70 -36.95
N CYS A 7 -1.12 2.51 -37.99
CA CYS A 7 0.14 3.23 -38.16
C CYS A 7 -0.11 4.74 -38.36
N THR A 8 0.51 5.57 -37.54
CA THR A 8 0.38 7.03 -37.58
C THR A 8 0.96 7.67 -38.86
N SER A 9 1.87 6.96 -39.56
CA SER A 9 2.51 7.45 -40.78
C SER A 9 1.77 7.09 -42.06
N CYS A 10 1.12 5.91 -42.13
CA CYS A 10 0.49 5.45 -43.36
C CYS A 10 -0.95 4.91 -43.20
N GLY A 11 -1.51 4.94 -41.98
CA GLY A 11 -2.88 4.47 -41.70
C GLY A 11 -3.10 2.96 -41.77
N GLN A 12 -2.07 2.16 -42.05
CA GLN A 12 -2.19 0.69 -42.12
C GLN A 12 -2.51 0.09 -40.76
N PRO A 13 -3.44 -0.87 -40.62
CA PRO A 13 -3.63 -1.63 -39.38
C PRO A 13 -2.32 -2.33 -38.97
N LEU A 14 -1.99 -2.20 -37.69
CA LEU A 14 -0.75 -2.76 -37.13
C LEU A 14 -0.97 -4.19 -36.63
N VAL A 15 0.02 -5.04 -36.85
CA VAL A 15 0.04 -6.38 -36.26
C VAL A 15 0.45 -6.24 -34.78
N PRO A 16 -0.31 -6.81 -33.82
CA PRO A 16 0.05 -6.78 -32.43
C PRO A 16 1.46 -7.35 -32.18
N GLY A 17 2.30 -6.58 -31.47
CA GLY A 17 3.67 -7.02 -31.12
C GLY A 17 4.76 -6.68 -32.14
N SER A 18 4.44 -6.04 -33.28
CA SER A 18 5.49 -5.62 -34.22
C SER A 18 6.11 -4.28 -33.81
N SER A 19 7.45 -4.17 -33.92
CA SER A 19 8.21 -2.93 -33.63
C SER A 19 8.23 -1.95 -34.81
N PHE A 20 7.82 -2.37 -36.01
CA PHE A 20 7.81 -1.55 -37.23
C PHE A 20 6.56 -1.83 -38.06
N CYS A 21 6.07 -0.82 -38.75
CA CYS A 21 4.95 -0.97 -39.67
C CYS A 21 5.37 -1.82 -40.88
N GLY A 22 4.67 -2.94 -41.12
CA GLY A 22 4.98 -3.84 -42.23
C GLY A 22 4.82 -3.23 -43.64
N ARG A 23 4.15 -2.05 -43.75
CA ARG A 23 3.95 -1.39 -45.05
C ARG A 23 4.95 -0.27 -45.31
N CYS A 24 5.19 0.62 -44.36
CA CYS A 24 6.05 1.80 -44.56
C CYS A 24 7.36 1.78 -43.80
N GLY A 25 7.63 0.74 -43.02
CA GLY A 25 8.85 0.62 -42.20
C GLY A 25 8.96 1.62 -41.05
N ALA A 26 7.95 2.47 -40.85
CA ALA A 26 7.99 3.43 -39.75
C ALA A 26 8.06 2.68 -38.39
N PRO A 27 8.91 3.12 -37.47
CA PRO A 27 8.93 2.52 -36.13
C PRO A 27 7.55 2.74 -35.48
N ILE A 28 6.96 1.65 -35.00
CA ILE A 28 5.76 1.73 -34.18
C ILE A 28 6.24 2.16 -32.82
N SER A 29 6.12 3.44 -32.50
CA SER A 29 6.11 3.88 -31.12
C SER A 29 4.88 3.20 -30.51
N LEU A 30 5.02 2.01 -29.95
CA LEU A 30 4.12 1.59 -28.90
C LEU A 30 4.15 2.80 -27.96
N GLN A 31 3.06 3.56 -27.93
CA GLN A 31 2.87 4.50 -26.84
C GLN A 31 3.06 3.61 -25.62
N ALA A 32 4.25 3.70 -25.03
CA ALA A 32 4.51 3.14 -23.74
C ALA A 32 3.35 3.66 -22.92
N THR A 33 2.40 2.79 -22.58
CA THR A 33 1.36 3.12 -21.62
C THR A 33 2.12 3.76 -20.51
N SER A 34 1.94 5.07 -20.36
CA SER A 34 2.62 5.87 -19.35
C SER A 34 2.60 5.04 -18.10
N PRO A 35 3.72 4.75 -17.43
CA PRO A 35 3.74 3.84 -16.29
C PRO A 35 2.64 4.31 -15.35
N GLN A 36 1.59 3.50 -15.20
CA GLN A 36 0.42 3.89 -14.43
C GLN A 36 0.93 4.14 -13.02
N SER A 37 0.87 5.39 -12.59
CA SER A 37 1.15 5.75 -11.20
C SER A 37 0.03 5.15 -10.36
N TYR A 38 0.29 4.01 -9.76
CA TYR A 38 -0.66 3.35 -8.89
C TYR A 38 -0.84 4.15 -7.60
N GLY A 39 -2.06 4.62 -7.35
CA GLY A 39 -2.43 5.21 -6.07
C GLY A 39 -2.13 6.70 -5.90
N ARG A 40 -1.42 7.38 -6.82
CA ARG A 40 -1.27 8.83 -6.75
C ARG A 40 -2.48 9.54 -7.30
N THR A 41 -3.33 10.03 -6.42
CA THR A 41 -4.41 10.94 -6.81
C THR A 41 -3.81 12.34 -7.04
N PRO A 42 -4.01 12.96 -8.21
CA PRO A 42 -3.59 14.33 -8.45
C PRO A 42 -4.13 15.27 -7.36
N GLY A 43 -3.27 16.13 -6.80
CA GLY A 43 -3.64 17.08 -5.76
C GLY A 43 -3.59 16.55 -4.32
N TRP A 44 -3.32 15.28 -4.11
CA TRP A 44 -3.13 14.74 -2.77
C TRP A 44 -1.69 15.00 -2.28
N ASN A 45 -1.56 15.93 -1.36
CA ASN A 45 -0.26 16.35 -0.84
C ASN A 45 0.06 15.65 0.48
N THR A 46 0.76 14.51 0.41
CA THR A 46 1.33 13.86 1.60
C THR A 46 2.80 14.26 1.77
N PRO A 47 3.36 14.22 2.99
CA PRO A 47 4.78 14.51 3.22
C PRO A 47 5.69 13.34 2.77
N PHE A 48 5.12 12.24 2.30
CA PHE A 48 5.85 11.02 1.97
C PHE A 48 6.48 11.10 0.57
N ARG A 49 7.69 11.67 0.47
CA ARG A 49 8.43 11.87 -0.79
C ARG A 49 9.66 10.99 -0.93
N GLY A 50 10.09 10.37 0.16
CA GLY A 50 11.26 9.49 0.20
C GLY A 50 10.97 8.08 -0.27
N THR A 51 12.00 7.25 -0.22
CA THR A 51 11.93 5.82 -0.52
C THR A 51 12.08 4.94 0.71
N GLN A 52 12.43 5.50 1.86
CA GLN A 52 12.61 4.75 3.10
C GLN A 52 11.94 5.46 4.26
N TYR A 53 11.23 4.70 5.08
CA TYR A 53 10.49 5.20 6.23
C TYR A 53 10.66 4.27 7.43
N ILE A 54 10.60 4.85 8.62
CA ILE A 54 10.55 4.13 9.89
C ILE A 54 9.19 4.40 10.51
N ILE A 55 8.43 3.35 10.81
CA ILE A 55 7.18 3.42 11.55
C ILE A 55 7.48 2.94 12.97
N ASP A 56 7.44 3.85 13.93
CA ASP A 56 7.64 3.54 15.35
C ASP A 56 6.30 3.53 16.08
N GLN A 57 5.95 2.42 16.70
CA GLN A 57 4.79 2.39 17.58
C GLN A 57 5.12 3.10 18.90
N LYS A 58 4.34 4.12 19.25
CA LYS A 58 4.41 4.76 20.56
C LYS A 58 3.45 4.04 21.51
N ILE A 59 3.97 3.39 22.53
CA ILE A 59 3.17 2.83 23.61
C ILE A 59 2.75 4.00 24.51
N LEU A 60 1.71 4.71 24.12
CA LEU A 60 0.99 5.61 25.00
C LEU A 60 -0.21 4.83 25.51
N ALA A 61 -0.35 4.75 26.82
CA ALA A 61 -1.17 3.81 27.59
C ALA A 61 -2.66 3.67 27.22
N ILE A 62 -3.21 4.43 26.25
CA ILE A 62 -4.64 4.47 25.98
C ILE A 62 -4.99 4.26 24.51
N ARG A 63 -4.07 4.49 23.56
CA ARG A 63 -4.33 4.31 22.11
C ARG A 63 -3.08 3.97 21.33
N ASP A 64 -3.22 3.15 20.30
CA ASP A 64 -2.14 2.93 19.34
C ASP A 64 -1.83 4.23 18.61
N THR A 65 -0.57 4.64 18.67
CA THR A 65 -0.05 5.80 17.96
C THR A 65 1.27 5.41 17.33
N PHE A 66 1.38 5.63 16.01
CA PHE A 66 2.61 5.40 15.28
C PHE A 66 3.21 6.75 14.87
N GLY A 67 4.53 6.87 14.96
CA GLY A 67 5.27 7.97 14.35
C GLY A 67 5.89 7.48 13.05
N ILE A 68 5.68 8.19 11.96
CA ILE A 68 6.33 7.93 10.67
C ILE A 68 7.48 8.92 10.52
N LYS A 69 8.69 8.38 10.34
CA LYS A 69 9.93 9.15 10.22
C LYS A 69 10.63 8.85 8.90
N ASP A 70 11.46 9.79 8.44
CA ASP A 70 12.44 9.54 7.40
C ASP A 70 13.70 8.83 7.96
N THR A 71 14.65 8.54 7.08
CA THR A 71 15.94 7.90 7.45
C THR A 71 16.85 8.77 8.32
N SER A 72 16.64 10.08 8.33
CA SER A 72 17.35 11.02 9.20
C SER A 72 16.72 11.12 10.59
N GLY A 73 15.61 10.41 10.82
CA GLY A 73 14.88 10.43 12.09
C GLY A 73 13.89 11.59 12.22
N ASN A 74 13.70 12.42 11.18
CA ASN A 74 12.72 13.50 11.20
C ASN A 74 11.31 12.91 11.17
N LEU A 75 10.47 13.38 12.07
CA LEU A 75 9.06 13.00 12.10
C LEU A 75 8.32 13.65 10.94
N LEU A 76 7.63 12.84 10.13
CA LEU A 76 6.84 13.27 8.99
C LEU A 76 5.34 13.34 9.31
N ALA A 77 4.84 12.36 10.07
CA ALA A 77 3.44 12.27 10.44
C ALA A 77 3.23 11.38 11.67
N TYR A 78 2.07 11.54 12.29
CA TYR A 78 1.52 10.60 13.26
C TYR A 78 0.39 9.79 12.62
N VAL A 79 0.22 8.54 13.06
CA VAL A 79 -0.99 7.75 12.83
C VAL A 79 -1.59 7.41 14.19
N LYS A 80 -2.82 7.86 14.41
CA LYS A 80 -3.50 7.78 15.71
C LYS A 80 -4.74 6.92 15.57
N GLN A 81 -4.97 5.99 16.50
CA GLN A 81 -6.19 5.19 16.55
C GLN A 81 -7.32 5.96 17.23
N GLN A 82 -8.51 5.90 16.67
CA GLN A 82 -9.72 6.40 17.30
C GLN A 82 -10.25 5.39 18.33
N LEU A 83 -10.40 5.83 19.60
CA LEU A 83 -10.81 4.96 20.70
C LEU A 83 -12.27 4.54 20.62
N VAL A 84 -13.14 5.47 20.21
CA VAL A 84 -14.58 5.23 20.12
C VAL A 84 -14.98 5.26 18.66
N SER A 85 -15.03 4.08 18.03
CA SER A 85 -15.46 3.91 16.65
C SER A 85 -16.08 2.54 16.44
N PHE A 86 -16.99 2.43 15.48
CA PHE A 86 -17.52 1.16 15.04
C PHE A 86 -16.49 0.48 14.13
N GLY A 87 -15.55 -0.26 14.74
CA GLY A 87 -14.39 -0.87 14.09
C GLY A 87 -13.10 -0.07 14.23
N PRO A 88 -11.94 -0.67 13.86
CA PRO A 88 -10.67 0.02 13.93
C PRO A 88 -10.63 1.20 12.95
N LYS A 89 -10.34 2.37 13.47
CA LYS A 89 -10.20 3.58 12.68
C LYS A 89 -8.92 4.30 13.06
N PHE A 90 -8.10 4.63 12.07
CA PHE A 90 -6.87 5.38 12.23
C PHE A 90 -6.92 6.62 11.35
N TRP A 91 -6.22 7.68 11.76
CA TRP A 91 -6.01 8.83 10.91
C TRP A 91 -4.55 9.26 10.92
N TYR A 92 -4.13 9.74 9.77
CA TYR A 92 -2.84 10.37 9.59
C TYR A 92 -2.92 11.87 9.90
N GLU A 93 -1.96 12.36 10.65
CA GLU A 93 -1.85 13.75 11.03
C GLU A 93 -0.43 14.23 10.78
N GLY A 94 -0.30 15.31 10.01
CA GLY A 94 0.97 15.98 9.80
C GLY A 94 1.56 16.54 11.07
N THR A 95 2.83 16.93 11.04
CA THR A 95 3.50 17.58 12.20
C THR A 95 2.89 18.94 12.57
N ASP A 96 2.19 19.55 11.62
CA ASP A 96 1.43 20.79 11.77
C ASP A 96 -0.03 20.60 12.23
N GLY A 97 -0.43 19.35 12.49
CA GLY A 97 -1.79 18.97 12.88
C GLY A 97 -2.77 18.78 11.72
N THR A 98 -2.33 18.94 10.46
CA THR A 98 -3.21 18.75 9.31
C THR A 98 -3.61 17.27 9.14
N ARG A 99 -4.86 17.02 8.73
CA ARG A 99 -5.34 15.69 8.39
C ARG A 99 -4.81 15.28 7.03
N LEU A 100 -4.09 14.17 6.97
CA LEU A 100 -3.49 13.66 5.73
C LEU A 100 -4.32 12.52 5.10
N GLY A 101 -5.13 11.83 5.89
CA GLY A 101 -5.97 10.73 5.45
C GLY A 101 -6.39 9.79 6.57
N GLU A 102 -7.06 8.70 6.23
CA GLU A 102 -7.64 7.76 7.20
C GLU A 102 -7.55 6.31 6.75
N ILE A 103 -7.58 5.39 7.72
CA ILE A 103 -7.73 3.94 7.53
C ILE A 103 -8.98 3.51 8.30
N HIS A 104 -9.92 2.84 7.64
CA HIS A 104 -11.13 2.30 8.25
C HIS A 104 -11.17 0.78 8.12
N GLY A 105 -11.09 0.07 9.24
CA GLY A 105 -11.30 -1.39 9.27
C GLY A 105 -12.79 -1.72 9.27
N LYS A 106 -13.18 -2.68 8.43
CA LYS A 106 -14.56 -3.15 8.31
C LYS A 106 -14.87 -4.24 9.35
N VAL A 107 -15.87 -4.01 10.19
CA VAL A 107 -16.26 -4.95 11.25
C VAL A 107 -17.08 -6.13 10.71
N LEU A 108 -17.97 -5.88 9.73
CA LEU A 108 -18.87 -6.89 9.19
C LEU A 108 -18.32 -7.63 7.97
N ALA A 109 -17.03 -7.43 7.63
CA ALA A 109 -16.42 -8.15 6.53
C ALA A 109 -16.08 -9.60 6.95
N ILE A 110 -16.31 -10.55 6.04
CA ILE A 110 -15.98 -11.98 6.23
C ILE A 110 -14.48 -12.17 6.48
N ARG A 111 -13.66 -11.23 6.02
CA ARG A 111 -12.19 -11.21 6.14
C ARG A 111 -11.70 -9.87 6.63
N PRO A 112 -10.53 -9.78 7.30
CA PRO A 112 -9.93 -8.50 7.62
C PRO A 112 -9.83 -7.62 6.37
N THR A 113 -10.48 -6.47 6.42
CA THR A 113 -10.61 -5.53 5.30
C THR A 113 -10.43 -4.12 5.82
N PHE A 114 -9.59 -3.32 5.15
CA PHE A 114 -9.31 -1.93 5.49
C PHE A 114 -9.47 -1.05 4.26
N GLU A 115 -10.19 0.04 4.41
CA GLU A 115 -10.36 1.07 3.39
C GLU A 115 -9.45 2.25 3.69
N ILE A 116 -8.74 2.71 2.68
CA ILE A 116 -7.77 3.80 2.77
C ILE A 116 -8.36 5.03 2.10
N TYR A 117 -8.41 6.13 2.84
CA TYR A 117 -8.98 7.40 2.40
C TYR A 117 -7.93 8.51 2.40
N ASN A 118 -8.04 9.44 1.46
CA ASN A 118 -7.25 10.67 1.46
C ASN A 118 -7.80 11.72 2.45
N ALA A 119 -7.15 12.89 2.53
CA ALA A 119 -7.56 14.00 3.40
C ALA A 119 -8.97 14.55 3.08
N GLN A 120 -9.43 14.37 1.85
CA GLN A 120 -10.76 14.80 1.37
C GLN A 120 -11.85 13.74 1.62
N GLY A 121 -11.51 12.62 2.27
CA GLY A 121 -12.45 11.52 2.52
C GLY A 121 -12.75 10.67 1.28
N GLN A 122 -11.94 10.75 0.23
CA GLN A 122 -12.11 9.95 -0.97
C GLN A 122 -11.36 8.62 -0.81
N LEU A 123 -12.03 7.51 -1.13
CA LEU A 123 -11.43 6.18 -1.13
C LEU A 123 -10.28 6.11 -2.13
N GLN A 124 -9.13 5.58 -1.69
CA GLN A 124 -7.94 5.42 -2.53
C GLN A 124 -7.65 3.96 -2.83
N ALA A 125 -7.81 3.09 -1.84
CA ALA A 125 -7.54 1.67 -1.97
C ALA A 125 -8.29 0.87 -0.91
N VAL A 126 -8.40 -0.44 -1.15
CA VAL A 126 -8.95 -1.42 -0.19
C VAL A 126 -7.94 -2.53 0.02
N ILE A 127 -7.56 -2.77 1.26
CA ILE A 127 -6.64 -3.83 1.67
C ILE A 127 -7.46 -4.99 2.22
N LYS A 128 -7.17 -6.22 1.79
CA LYS A 128 -7.89 -7.43 2.20
C LYS A 128 -6.93 -8.56 2.55
N LYS A 129 -7.25 -9.38 3.56
CA LYS A 129 -6.51 -10.57 3.97
C LYS A 129 -7.16 -11.84 3.41
N LYS A 130 -6.37 -12.81 2.94
CA LYS A 130 -6.86 -14.13 2.54
C LYS A 130 -7.15 -14.99 3.78
N ILE A 131 -8.33 -15.64 3.83
CA ILE A 131 -8.78 -16.37 5.03
C ILE A 131 -8.16 -17.76 5.12
N LEU A 132 -7.90 -18.42 3.99
CA LEU A 132 -7.47 -19.82 3.95
C LEU A 132 -6.04 -19.89 3.43
N GLN A 133 -5.08 -19.92 4.35
CA GLN A 133 -3.70 -20.34 4.05
C GLN A 133 -3.13 -21.17 5.19
N LEU A 134 -2.57 -22.30 4.83
CA LEU A 134 -1.91 -23.20 5.77
C LEU A 134 -0.54 -22.67 6.23
N ILE A 135 0.07 -21.77 5.47
CA ILE A 135 1.40 -21.20 5.74
C ILE A 135 1.44 -19.72 5.27
N GLY A 136 1.77 -18.82 6.20
CA GLY A 136 1.96 -17.39 5.95
C GLY A 136 0.67 -16.58 5.82
N SER A 137 0.77 -15.24 5.89
CA SER A 137 -0.35 -14.35 5.59
C SER A 137 -0.22 -13.81 4.18
N GLN A 138 -1.30 -13.87 3.44
CA GLN A 138 -1.40 -13.27 2.11
C GLN A 138 -2.42 -12.16 2.14
N TRP A 139 -1.98 -10.98 1.74
CA TRP A 139 -2.78 -9.79 1.64
C TRP A 139 -2.74 -9.29 0.19
N TRP A 140 -3.77 -8.55 -0.20
CA TRP A 140 -3.75 -7.82 -1.46
C TRP A 140 -4.41 -6.47 -1.31
N MET A 141 -4.09 -5.58 -2.23
CA MET A 141 -4.63 -4.24 -2.32
C MET A 141 -5.35 -4.06 -3.64
N GLU A 142 -6.55 -3.51 -3.59
CA GLU A 142 -7.37 -3.16 -4.73
C GLU A 142 -7.47 -1.64 -4.85
N ASN A 143 -7.54 -1.14 -6.08
CA ASN A 143 -7.92 0.25 -6.34
C ASN A 143 -9.44 0.46 -6.14
N THR A 144 -9.91 1.67 -6.37
CA THR A 144 -11.33 2.05 -6.25
C THR A 144 -12.26 1.33 -7.23
N SER A 145 -11.72 0.76 -8.31
CA SER A 145 -12.46 -0.05 -9.29
C SER A 145 -12.50 -1.53 -8.93
N GLY A 146 -11.89 -1.93 -7.79
CA GLY A 146 -11.78 -3.35 -7.38
C GLY A 146 -10.70 -4.13 -8.12
N GLN A 147 -9.86 -3.48 -8.90
CA GLN A 147 -8.72 -4.10 -9.57
C GLN A 147 -7.57 -4.25 -8.59
N GLU A 148 -6.95 -5.44 -8.56
CA GLU A 148 -5.75 -5.67 -7.75
C GLU A 148 -4.58 -4.84 -8.26
N ILE A 149 -3.96 -4.07 -7.35
CA ILE A 149 -2.80 -3.21 -7.64
C ILE A 149 -1.54 -3.65 -6.91
N ALA A 150 -1.66 -4.46 -5.87
CA ALA A 150 -0.53 -5.04 -5.17
C ALA A 150 -0.92 -6.31 -4.44
N LYS A 151 0.05 -7.24 -4.32
CA LYS A 151 0.01 -8.40 -3.44
C LYS A 151 1.09 -8.29 -2.40
N VAL A 152 0.82 -8.80 -1.21
CA VAL A 152 1.84 -8.90 -0.18
C VAL A 152 1.99 -10.34 0.27
N HIS A 153 3.22 -10.79 0.17
CA HIS A 153 3.66 -12.08 0.66
C HIS A 153 4.56 -11.84 1.87
N GLY A 154 4.25 -12.47 2.97
CA GLY A 154 5.03 -12.33 4.19
C GLY A 154 5.35 -13.66 4.83
N ASN A 155 6.52 -13.74 5.43
CA ASN A 155 6.85 -14.76 6.40
C ASN A 155 6.60 -14.16 7.79
N ILE A 156 5.50 -14.57 8.41
CA ILE A 156 5.11 -14.10 9.76
C ILE A 156 6.24 -14.37 10.77
N LEU A 157 6.92 -15.49 10.65
CA LEU A 157 8.02 -15.88 11.55
C LEU A 157 9.27 -15.00 11.39
N GLN A 158 9.49 -14.46 10.19
CA GLN A 158 10.68 -13.63 9.92
C GLN A 158 10.33 -12.14 9.91
N HIS A 159 9.04 -11.78 10.04
CA HIS A 159 8.55 -10.39 10.01
C HIS A 159 9.06 -9.60 8.80
N ASP A 160 9.16 -10.26 7.66
CA ASP A 160 9.63 -9.72 6.40
C ASP A 160 8.51 -9.87 5.35
N TYR A 161 8.10 -8.76 4.75
CA TYR A 161 6.97 -8.71 3.83
C TYR A 161 7.38 -8.02 2.53
N LYS A 162 7.11 -8.69 1.42
CA LYS A 162 7.35 -8.17 0.07
C LYS A 162 6.04 -7.73 -0.56
N VAL A 163 6.00 -6.47 -0.98
CA VAL A 163 4.89 -5.89 -1.73
C VAL A 163 5.22 -5.97 -3.21
N GLN A 164 4.40 -6.66 -3.98
CA GLN A 164 4.60 -6.88 -5.42
C GLN A 164 3.40 -6.39 -6.21
N GLY A 165 3.66 -5.86 -7.39
CA GLY A 165 2.65 -5.50 -8.37
C GLY A 165 1.99 -6.72 -9.02
N PRO A 166 0.91 -6.51 -9.81
CA PRO A 166 0.24 -7.59 -10.55
C PRO A 166 1.14 -8.27 -11.56
N ASP A 167 2.14 -7.57 -12.07
CA ASP A 167 3.18 -8.05 -13.00
C ASP A 167 4.35 -8.76 -12.30
N GLY A 168 4.31 -8.89 -10.96
CA GLY A 168 5.36 -9.47 -10.15
C GLY A 168 6.52 -8.50 -9.83
N SER A 169 6.50 -7.26 -10.34
CA SER A 169 7.50 -6.25 -10.00
C SER A 169 7.49 -5.93 -8.51
N GLN A 170 8.65 -5.72 -7.91
CA GLN A 170 8.73 -5.38 -6.50
C GLN A 170 8.39 -3.90 -6.30
N ILE A 171 7.36 -3.63 -5.50
CA ILE A 171 6.90 -2.27 -5.15
C ILE A 171 7.62 -1.79 -3.91
N ALA A 172 7.65 -2.62 -2.87
CA ALA A 172 8.23 -2.27 -1.58
C ALA A 172 8.61 -3.50 -0.76
N GLN A 173 9.39 -3.26 0.28
CA GLN A 173 9.70 -4.24 1.32
C GLN A 173 9.43 -3.64 2.69
N ILE A 174 8.88 -4.46 3.60
CA ILE A 174 8.52 -4.06 4.96
C ILE A 174 9.20 -5.04 5.90
N HIS A 175 10.11 -4.53 6.75
CA HIS A 175 10.81 -5.31 7.75
C HIS A 175 10.37 -4.88 9.14
N LYS A 176 9.91 -5.81 9.96
CA LYS A 176 9.64 -5.57 11.37
C LYS A 176 10.94 -5.72 12.16
N LYS A 177 11.35 -4.68 12.86
CA LYS A 177 12.49 -4.73 13.79
C LYS A 177 11.98 -4.90 15.21
N TRP A 178 12.48 -5.93 15.90
CA TRP A 178 12.28 -6.10 17.32
C TRP A 178 13.33 -5.24 18.05
N VAL A 179 12.94 -4.08 18.53
CA VAL A 179 13.76 -3.27 19.44
C VAL A 179 13.14 -3.36 20.82
N SER A 180 13.63 -4.26 21.60
CA SER A 180 13.39 -4.69 23.00
C SER A 180 12.10 -4.24 23.74
N VAL A 181 11.38 -3.20 23.36
CA VAL A 181 10.14 -2.71 24.00
C VAL A 181 9.14 -2.12 23.00
N ARG A 182 9.50 -1.95 21.72
CA ARG A 182 8.68 -1.27 20.72
C ARG A 182 8.75 -1.97 19.37
N ASP A 183 7.59 -2.24 18.79
CA ASP A 183 7.51 -2.67 17.40
C ASP A 183 7.86 -1.50 16.49
N SER A 184 8.86 -1.68 15.63
CA SER A 184 9.25 -0.73 14.61
C SER A 184 9.26 -1.42 13.26
N TYR A 185 8.78 -0.75 12.22
CA TYR A 185 8.84 -1.21 10.84
C TYR A 185 9.77 -0.32 10.04
N CYS A 186 10.63 -0.93 9.25
CA CYS A 186 11.34 -0.25 8.18
C CYS A 186 10.60 -0.54 6.87
N VAL A 187 10.19 0.50 6.15
CA VAL A 187 9.49 0.42 4.88
C VAL A 187 10.39 0.98 3.79
N GLU A 188 10.73 0.15 2.80
CA GLU A 188 11.56 0.52 1.66
C GLU A 188 10.72 0.49 0.38
N ILE A 189 10.55 1.64 -0.26
CA ILE A 189 9.83 1.79 -1.52
C ILE A 189 10.81 1.63 -2.68
N GLN A 190 10.60 0.66 -3.53
CA GLN A 190 11.45 0.38 -4.69
C GLN A 190 10.83 0.90 -5.99
N ASN A 191 9.49 0.87 -6.09
CA ASN A 191 8.78 1.48 -7.20
C ASN A 191 8.24 2.86 -6.80
N THR A 192 8.90 3.93 -7.23
CA THR A 192 8.53 5.32 -6.91
C THR A 192 7.25 5.80 -7.59
N LEU A 193 6.68 5.02 -8.51
CA LEU A 193 5.38 5.29 -9.12
C LEU A 193 4.21 4.85 -8.22
N PHE A 194 4.49 4.00 -7.24
CA PHE A 194 3.51 3.61 -6.24
C PHE A 194 3.49 4.62 -5.08
N ASP A 195 2.30 4.98 -4.59
CA ASP A 195 2.20 5.96 -3.51
C ASP A 195 2.71 5.37 -2.18
N PRO A 196 3.75 5.95 -1.56
CA PRO A 196 4.24 5.51 -0.27
C PRO A 196 3.16 5.47 0.82
N TYR A 197 2.19 6.38 0.78
CA TYR A 197 1.07 6.40 1.73
C TYR A 197 0.29 5.08 1.75
N LEU A 198 0.07 4.45 0.58
CA LEU A 198 -0.62 3.17 0.51
C LEU A 198 0.19 2.04 1.13
N VAL A 199 1.51 2.02 0.92
CA VAL A 199 2.40 1.01 1.54
C VAL A 199 2.46 1.19 3.06
N LEU A 200 2.58 2.43 3.54
CA LEU A 200 2.56 2.75 4.97
C LEU A 200 1.23 2.36 5.62
N SER A 201 0.10 2.66 4.94
CA SER A 201 -1.23 2.26 5.39
C SER A 201 -1.39 0.74 5.44
N TYR A 202 -0.78 0.04 4.47
CA TYR A 202 -0.74 -1.41 4.47
C TYR A 202 -0.02 -1.95 5.72
N ALA A 203 1.18 -1.46 6.03
CA ALA A 203 1.97 -1.90 7.19
C ALA A 203 1.20 -1.74 8.51
N ILE A 204 0.50 -0.60 8.68
CA ILE A 204 -0.30 -0.30 9.87
C ILE A 204 -1.54 -1.20 9.96
N SER A 205 -2.23 -1.42 8.83
CA SER A 205 -3.41 -2.29 8.78
C SER A 205 -3.08 -3.74 9.13
N MET A 206 -1.94 -4.22 8.65
CA MET A 206 -1.44 -5.55 8.90
C MET A 206 -1.06 -5.74 10.37
N ASP A 207 -0.28 -4.82 10.94
CA ASP A 207 0.12 -4.85 12.36
C ASP A 207 -1.11 -4.93 13.28
N HIS A 208 -2.12 -4.10 13.00
CA HIS A 208 -3.36 -4.11 13.78
C HIS A 208 -4.12 -5.45 13.67
N ALA A 209 -4.21 -6.02 12.47
CA ALA A 209 -4.93 -7.27 12.26
C ALA A 209 -4.20 -8.47 12.89
N GLU A 210 -2.88 -8.51 12.81
CA GLU A 210 -2.06 -9.58 13.41
C GLU A 210 -2.15 -9.55 14.94
N LYS A 211 -2.02 -8.40 15.58
CA LYS A 211 -2.18 -8.25 17.03
C LYS A 211 -3.55 -8.72 17.53
N LYS A 212 -4.61 -8.47 16.76
CA LYS A 212 -5.95 -8.92 17.10
C LYS A 212 -6.09 -10.45 17.06
N GLU A 213 -5.42 -11.11 16.11
CA GLU A 213 -5.41 -12.57 15.99
C GLU A 213 -4.65 -13.22 17.16
N ASP A 214 -3.50 -12.68 17.55
CA ASP A 214 -2.69 -13.15 18.69
C ASP A 214 -3.48 -13.09 20.01
N HIS A 215 -4.21 -12.00 20.23
CA HIS A 215 -5.08 -11.87 21.41
C HIS A 215 -6.26 -12.87 21.43
N HIS A 216 -6.76 -13.31 20.27
CA HIS A 216 -7.84 -14.31 20.21
C HIS A 216 -7.32 -15.75 20.30
N SER A 217 -6.08 -16.02 19.92
CA SER A 217 -5.46 -17.34 19.97
C SER A 217 -4.90 -17.70 21.35
N GLY A 218 -4.88 -16.77 22.30
CA GLY A 218 -4.35 -16.99 23.66
C GLY A 218 -2.82 -17.17 23.71
N LEU A 219 -2.15 -16.96 22.61
CA LEU A 219 -0.69 -16.96 22.53
C LEU A 219 -0.18 -15.55 22.84
N SER A 220 0.03 -15.27 24.13
CA SER A 220 0.82 -14.12 24.56
C SER A 220 2.28 -14.41 24.22
N PRO A 221 3.00 -13.57 23.49
CA PRO A 221 4.45 -13.72 23.37
C PRO A 221 5.08 -13.36 24.74
N PHE A 222 5.80 -14.32 25.32
CA PHE A 222 6.72 -14.09 26.44
C PHE A 222 7.94 -13.31 25.97
#